data_708e879efe7b12b24980f6f5d4c0ebcc
#
_entry.id   708e879efe7b12b24980f6f5d4c0ebcc
#
_cell.length_a   1.000
_cell.length_b   1.000
_cell.length_c   1.000
_cell.angle_alpha   90.00
_cell.angle_beta   90.00
_cell.angle_gamma   90.00
#
_symmetry.space_group_name_H-M   'P 1'
#
loop_
_entity.id
_entity.type
_entity.pdbx_description
1 polymer ?
#
loop_
_entity_poly.entity_id
_entity_poly.type
_entity_poly.pdbx_seq_one_letter_code
_entity_poly.pdbx_strand_id
1 'polypeptide(L)'
;MKAGIAFKFLTTQFEAHGRRVAKNVSWLLVIPIFLSLLLATGLQNLKIDVRDEIILTDNGIVAKYKSYLKQLFPTDTSSDFQPARSIDTHLYATVIVVTRDRGSVLRPSVFREIVLLDRAVRNFTIEHRGQWKYQDLCAKTNGKCWQNDILRLGSKMAEMENGTFLLKYPINNDRDKHYDVLSLGGVAVNDDDEIVSARSLRLIYFLNKSKYVKDLSIKWEKKFIDVIETLKFRNLNVAKDISISQEDSRMDVLKVAIKYVPYCMLSMILFTVVTCLSPDFLRSKPWIGIVSAVATGMSVISGVGLLMYFRFMFTATSIMVPFLVLGIGMDDTFIMLSAWKKIEKTKSVEEKMAETLAETGVSITFTSVTNIASFVVGIIFSSTPMFRMFCVFMATCLAFDYVYQITFIAAFFVYCGKAEERNLHSLVFVPLRNFSSTGTKSFLNNIFCYVQPESTDKNTRCWFVSNTWENFIQTLTTKIAKLFVIILYLLYLGFAIWGITKLSFRTDINLNVIGGSYRHYYYELQKQYYYQYQHRLQFIILEKLDYADPLVQQKVEETMQTLESDPLIGGSLMTESWLRSYLRFVSDKRISYCFLRII
;
A
#
# COMPACT_ATOMS: atom_id res chain seq x y z
N MET A 1 -8.79 44.42 -12.84
CA MET A 1 -7.66 45.37 -13.03
C MET A 1 -6.39 44.91 -12.30
N LYS A 2 -6.42 44.53 -11.01
CA LYS A 2 -5.23 44.06 -10.24
C LYS A 2 -4.63 42.73 -10.75
N ALA A 3 -5.45 41.78 -11.20
CA ALA A 3 -4.99 40.50 -11.74
C ALA A 3 -4.17 40.63 -13.04
N GLY A 4 -4.53 41.59 -13.89
CA GLY A 4 -3.79 41.87 -15.15
C GLY A 4 -2.40 42.47 -14.90
N ILE A 5 -2.23 43.24 -13.81
CA ILE A 5 -0.93 43.84 -13.46
C ILE A 5 0.03 42.77 -12.92
N ALA A 6 -0.45 41.86 -12.06
CA ALA A 6 0.34 40.75 -11.54
C ALA A 6 0.76 39.79 -12.66
N PHE A 7 -0.15 39.48 -13.58
CA PHE A 7 0.15 38.63 -14.73
C PHE A 7 1.25 39.27 -15.63
N LYS A 8 1.11 40.55 -15.96
CA LYS A 8 2.10 41.27 -16.75
C LYS A 8 3.48 41.35 -16.08
N PHE A 9 3.49 41.54 -14.76
CA PHE A 9 4.73 41.53 -13.98
C PHE A 9 5.42 40.16 -14.05
N LEU A 10 4.68 39.07 -13.81
CA LEU A 10 5.22 37.71 -13.88
C LEU A 10 5.76 37.38 -15.28
N THR A 11 5.00 37.74 -16.33
CA THR A 11 5.44 37.56 -17.72
C THR A 11 6.78 38.24 -17.99
N THR A 12 6.95 39.49 -17.53
CA THR A 12 8.24 40.21 -17.68
C THR A 12 9.37 39.56 -16.92
N GLN A 13 9.10 39.00 -15.71
CA GLN A 13 10.11 38.27 -14.93
C GLN A 13 10.53 36.98 -15.65
N PHE A 14 9.59 36.24 -16.24
CA PHE A 14 9.90 35.03 -17.00
C PHE A 14 10.65 35.33 -18.31
N GLU A 15 10.34 36.45 -18.98
CA GLU A 15 11.11 36.92 -20.12
C GLU A 15 12.57 37.20 -19.73
N ALA A 16 12.79 37.95 -18.65
CA ALA A 16 14.13 38.22 -18.13
C ALA A 16 14.87 36.93 -17.71
N HIS A 17 14.13 35.97 -17.12
CA HIS A 17 14.67 34.64 -16.78
C HIS A 17 15.09 33.88 -18.03
N GLY A 18 14.29 33.88 -19.11
CA GLY A 18 14.62 33.25 -20.38
C GLY A 18 15.92 33.77 -21.00
N ARG A 19 16.14 35.09 -20.95
CA ARG A 19 17.40 35.68 -21.38
C ARG A 19 18.60 35.24 -20.53
N ARG A 20 18.42 35.11 -19.18
CA ARG A 20 19.47 34.60 -18.29
C ARG A 20 19.80 33.13 -18.56
N VAL A 21 18.79 32.30 -18.84
CA VAL A 21 18.93 30.88 -19.22
C VAL A 21 19.75 30.76 -20.49
N ALA A 22 19.45 31.58 -21.52
CA ALA A 22 20.17 31.55 -22.79
C ALA A 22 21.66 31.95 -22.66
N LYS A 23 21.99 32.84 -21.71
CA LYS A 23 23.36 33.26 -21.43
C LYS A 23 24.18 32.23 -20.63
N ASN A 24 23.53 31.51 -19.70
CA ASN A 24 24.22 30.64 -18.73
C ASN A 24 23.88 29.15 -18.90
N VAL A 25 23.73 28.68 -20.13
CA VAL A 25 23.26 27.31 -20.47
C VAL A 25 24.07 26.22 -19.74
N SER A 26 25.42 26.34 -19.78
CA SER A 26 26.31 25.31 -19.22
C SER A 26 26.12 25.13 -17.70
N TRP A 27 26.03 26.22 -16.96
CA TRP A 27 25.82 26.16 -15.51
C TRP A 27 24.44 25.58 -15.16
N LEU A 28 23.40 25.96 -15.89
CA LEU A 28 22.03 25.50 -15.66
C LEU A 28 21.80 24.04 -16.08
N LEU A 29 22.67 23.45 -16.89
CA LEU A 29 22.72 22.02 -17.16
C LEU A 29 23.47 21.24 -16.08
N VAL A 30 24.63 21.77 -15.62
CA VAL A 30 25.52 21.04 -14.70
C VAL A 30 25.03 21.07 -13.25
N ILE A 31 24.54 22.22 -12.75
CA ILE A 31 24.14 22.38 -11.34
C ILE A 31 23.00 21.41 -10.96
N PRO A 32 21.90 21.25 -11.72
CA PRO A 32 20.85 20.29 -11.39
C PRO A 32 21.34 18.84 -11.36
N ILE A 33 22.23 18.46 -12.27
CA ILE A 33 22.82 17.11 -12.28
C ILE A 33 23.64 16.89 -11.01
N PHE A 34 24.52 17.82 -10.67
CA PHE A 34 25.35 17.73 -9.49
C PHE A 34 24.51 17.69 -8.20
N LEU A 35 23.47 18.53 -8.11
CA LEU A 35 22.54 18.55 -6.98
C LEU A 35 21.78 17.22 -6.85
N SER A 36 21.30 16.66 -7.98
CA SER A 36 20.63 15.36 -7.97
C SER A 36 21.57 14.23 -7.53
N LEU A 37 22.82 14.22 -7.99
CA LEU A 37 23.82 13.23 -7.57
C LEU A 37 24.16 13.36 -6.09
N LEU A 38 24.29 14.60 -5.58
CA LEU A 38 24.52 14.85 -4.17
C LEU A 38 23.37 14.31 -3.31
N LEU A 39 22.12 14.63 -3.68
CA LEU A 39 20.94 14.19 -2.95
C LEU A 39 20.66 12.69 -3.11
N ALA A 40 21.09 12.07 -4.22
CA ALA A 40 20.97 10.62 -4.43
C ALA A 40 21.69 9.80 -3.35
N THR A 41 22.75 10.34 -2.72
CA THR A 41 23.43 9.65 -1.61
C THR A 41 22.51 9.43 -0.41
N GLY A 42 21.46 10.24 -0.25
CA GLY A 42 20.42 10.03 0.78
C GLY A 42 19.65 8.74 0.62
N LEU A 43 19.56 8.19 -0.61
CA LEU A 43 18.85 6.93 -0.89
C LEU A 43 19.47 5.71 -0.17
N GLN A 44 20.72 5.80 0.30
CA GLN A 44 21.35 4.75 1.11
C GLN A 44 20.57 4.48 2.41
N ASN A 45 19.83 5.47 2.90
CA ASN A 45 19.00 5.36 4.10
C ASN A 45 17.58 4.85 3.82
N LEU A 46 17.25 4.50 2.56
CA LEU A 46 15.91 4.11 2.16
C LEU A 46 15.55 2.76 2.78
N LYS A 47 14.51 2.78 3.61
CA LYS A 47 13.87 1.59 4.18
C LYS A 47 12.38 1.70 3.98
N ILE A 48 11.79 0.68 3.36
CA ILE A 48 10.34 0.65 3.12
C ILE A 48 9.65 0.18 4.39
N ASP A 49 8.74 1.00 4.90
CA ASP A 49 7.92 0.66 6.05
C ASP A 49 6.54 0.16 5.59
N VAL A 50 6.20 -1.06 5.97
CA VAL A 50 4.94 -1.75 5.62
C VAL A 50 4.10 -2.13 6.84
N ARG A 51 4.48 -1.64 8.04
CA ARG A 51 3.80 -1.98 9.29
C ARG A 51 2.34 -1.55 9.29
N ASP A 52 1.47 -2.34 9.93
CA ASP A 52 0.04 -2.05 10.06
C ASP A 52 -0.24 -0.75 10.84
N GLU A 53 0.64 -0.41 11.78
CA GLU A 53 0.49 0.79 12.62
C GLU A 53 0.45 2.09 11.81
N ILE A 54 1.08 2.13 10.62
CA ILE A 54 1.14 3.32 9.76
C ILE A 54 -0.17 3.55 9.00
N ILE A 55 -1.01 2.51 8.88
CA ILE A 55 -2.30 2.58 8.21
C ILE A 55 -3.36 3.19 9.15
N LEU A 56 -3.18 3.01 10.46
CA LEU A 56 -4.11 3.52 11.47
C LEU A 56 -3.97 5.04 11.60
N THR A 57 -5.05 5.70 11.97
CA THR A 57 -5.08 7.15 12.19
C THR A 57 -4.33 7.52 13.48
N ASP A 58 -3.36 8.43 13.40
CA ASP A 58 -2.54 8.87 14.56
C ASP A 58 -3.37 9.43 15.72
N ASN A 59 -4.42 10.18 15.40
CA ASN A 59 -5.30 10.85 16.38
C ASN A 59 -6.66 10.19 16.50
N GLY A 60 -6.83 8.99 15.93
CA GLY A 60 -8.09 8.26 16.00
C GLY A 60 -8.41 7.82 17.43
N ILE A 61 -9.70 7.74 17.74
CA ILE A 61 -10.20 7.23 19.03
C ILE A 61 -9.55 5.88 19.35
N VAL A 62 -9.45 5.00 18.36
CA VAL A 62 -8.85 3.66 18.48
C VAL A 62 -7.36 3.74 18.89
N ALA A 63 -6.58 4.62 18.27
CA ALA A 63 -5.16 4.78 18.60
C ALA A 63 -4.95 5.28 20.04
N LYS A 64 -5.77 6.25 20.47
CA LYS A 64 -5.75 6.77 21.84
C LYS A 64 -6.11 5.69 22.85
N TYR A 65 -7.21 4.97 22.65
CA TYR A 65 -7.59 3.90 23.56
C TYR A 65 -6.57 2.75 23.55
N LYS A 66 -6.03 2.39 22.39
CA LYS A 66 -4.99 1.35 22.30
C LYS A 66 -3.73 1.73 23.10
N SER A 67 -3.28 2.98 23.00
CA SER A 67 -2.11 3.45 23.77
C SER A 67 -2.38 3.47 25.28
N TYR A 68 -3.55 3.92 25.68
CA TYR A 68 -3.98 3.95 27.08
C TYR A 68 -4.09 2.54 27.67
N LEU A 69 -4.69 1.62 26.91
CA LEU A 69 -4.83 0.23 27.34
C LEU A 69 -3.50 -0.50 27.45
N LYS A 70 -2.53 -0.20 26.57
CA LYS A 70 -1.16 -0.74 26.69
C LYS A 70 -0.47 -0.30 27.99
N GLN A 71 -0.78 0.89 28.48
CA GLN A 71 -0.25 1.37 29.76
C GLN A 71 -0.91 0.67 30.96
N LEU A 72 -2.23 0.46 30.90
CA LEU A 72 -2.99 -0.18 31.96
C LEU A 72 -2.75 -1.69 32.05
N PHE A 73 -2.64 -2.35 30.89
CA PHE A 73 -2.50 -3.80 30.79
C PHE A 73 -1.26 -4.16 29.97
N PRO A 74 -0.05 -3.97 30.53
CA PRO A 74 1.18 -4.36 29.85
C PRO A 74 1.18 -5.88 29.66
N THR A 75 1.38 -6.33 28.42
CA THR A 75 1.42 -7.76 28.10
C THR A 75 2.85 -8.27 28.18
N ASP A 76 3.12 -9.17 29.13
CA ASP A 76 4.37 -9.89 29.20
C ASP A 76 4.23 -11.26 28.51
N THR A 77 4.92 -11.43 27.38
CA THR A 77 4.96 -12.70 26.63
C THR A 77 6.00 -13.67 27.18
N SER A 78 6.82 -13.24 28.13
CA SER A 78 7.93 -14.05 28.67
C SER A 78 7.56 -14.88 29.88
N SER A 79 6.60 -14.42 30.71
CA SER A 79 6.29 -15.05 31.98
C SER A 79 4.80 -15.31 32.22
N ASP A 80 3.92 -14.36 31.92
CA ASP A 80 2.48 -14.43 32.21
C ASP A 80 1.64 -14.00 30.99
N PHE A 81 1.77 -14.76 29.92
CA PHE A 81 1.02 -14.54 28.72
C PHE A 81 -0.39 -15.12 28.79
N GLN A 82 -1.38 -14.26 28.60
CA GLN A 82 -2.79 -14.65 28.45
C GLN A 82 -3.38 -14.01 27.20
N PRO A 83 -3.70 -14.79 26.17
CA PRO A 83 -4.29 -14.27 24.93
C PRO A 83 -5.56 -13.46 25.17
N ALA A 84 -6.33 -13.86 26.19
CA ALA A 84 -7.56 -13.21 26.59
C ALA A 84 -7.39 -11.77 27.08
N ARG A 85 -6.28 -11.44 27.70
CA ARG A 85 -5.98 -10.09 28.23
C ARG A 85 -5.23 -9.20 27.28
N SER A 86 -4.72 -9.76 26.20
CA SER A 86 -3.82 -9.01 25.35
C SER A 86 -4.56 -8.16 24.34
N ILE A 87 -4.14 -6.90 24.24
CA ILE A 87 -4.66 -5.87 23.33
C ILE A 87 -3.72 -5.71 22.12
N ASP A 88 -2.50 -6.21 22.24
CA ASP A 88 -1.48 -6.08 21.20
C ASP A 88 -1.55 -7.18 20.16
N THR A 89 -1.12 -6.85 18.94
CA THR A 89 -0.85 -7.87 17.92
C THR A 89 0.28 -8.77 18.40
N HIS A 90 -0.03 -10.05 18.59
CA HIS A 90 0.95 -11.06 18.98
C HIS A 90 1.74 -11.53 17.78
N LEU A 91 2.95 -12.05 18.04
CA LEU A 91 3.60 -12.96 17.13
C LEU A 91 2.95 -14.33 17.30
N TYR A 92 2.42 -14.88 16.22
CA TYR A 92 1.77 -16.20 16.21
C TYR A 92 1.90 -16.89 14.87
N ALA A 93 1.89 -18.20 14.91
CA ALA A 93 1.60 -19.03 13.75
C ALA A 93 0.29 -19.79 13.98
N THR A 94 -0.48 -19.99 12.96
CA THR A 94 -1.77 -20.68 13.07
C THR A 94 -2.01 -21.60 11.89
N VAL A 95 -2.73 -22.69 12.16
CA VAL A 95 -3.22 -23.60 11.14
C VAL A 95 -4.73 -23.81 11.30
N ILE A 96 -5.43 -23.87 10.19
CA ILE A 96 -6.79 -24.42 10.12
C ILE A 96 -6.72 -25.74 9.40
N VAL A 97 -7.20 -26.77 10.06
CA VAL A 97 -7.21 -28.14 9.55
C VAL A 97 -8.63 -28.52 9.17
N VAL A 98 -8.81 -29.05 7.98
CA VAL A 98 -10.07 -29.61 7.47
C VAL A 98 -9.83 -31.00 6.91
N THR A 99 -10.83 -31.85 6.94
CA THR A 99 -10.72 -33.21 6.37
C THR A 99 -10.92 -33.17 4.85
N ARG A 100 -10.20 -34.03 4.13
CA ARG A 100 -10.33 -34.13 2.65
C ARG A 100 -11.72 -34.58 2.22
N ASP A 101 -12.35 -35.45 3.01
CA ASP A 101 -13.73 -35.95 2.77
C ASP A 101 -14.81 -34.98 3.27
N ARG A 102 -14.43 -33.78 3.74
CA ARG A 102 -15.35 -32.77 4.32
C ARG A 102 -16.19 -33.31 5.49
N GLY A 103 -15.75 -34.37 6.13
CA GLY A 103 -16.39 -34.96 7.32
C GLY A 103 -15.95 -34.25 8.61
N SER A 104 -16.28 -34.87 9.77
CA SER A 104 -15.87 -34.34 11.06
C SER A 104 -14.39 -34.51 11.34
N VAL A 105 -13.74 -33.47 11.92
CA VAL A 105 -12.35 -33.52 12.41
C VAL A 105 -12.23 -34.26 13.74
N LEU A 106 -13.34 -34.50 14.44
CA LEU A 106 -13.39 -35.17 15.73
C LEU A 106 -13.44 -36.70 15.61
N ARG A 107 -12.90 -37.27 14.54
CA ARG A 107 -12.74 -38.71 14.35
C ARG A 107 -11.35 -39.16 14.85
N PRO A 108 -11.22 -40.30 15.54
CA PRO A 108 -9.94 -40.74 16.14
C PRO A 108 -8.79 -40.86 15.12
N SER A 109 -9.05 -41.32 13.89
CA SER A 109 -8.05 -41.43 12.83
C SER A 109 -7.53 -40.07 12.36
N VAL A 110 -8.42 -39.11 12.24
CA VAL A 110 -8.14 -37.71 11.83
C VAL A 110 -7.41 -36.98 12.94
N PHE A 111 -7.88 -37.10 14.16
CA PHE A 111 -7.32 -36.42 15.32
C PHE A 111 -5.87 -36.88 15.62
N ARG A 112 -5.55 -38.15 15.36
CA ARG A 112 -4.15 -38.64 15.43
C ARG A 112 -3.23 -37.87 14.48
N GLU A 113 -3.66 -37.60 13.25
CA GLU A 113 -2.86 -36.81 12.30
C GLU A 113 -2.69 -35.35 12.78
N ILE A 114 -3.72 -34.78 13.44
CA ILE A 114 -3.64 -33.43 14.05
C ILE A 114 -2.60 -33.39 15.17
N VAL A 115 -2.56 -34.40 16.04
CA VAL A 115 -1.54 -34.51 17.09
C VAL A 115 -0.13 -34.68 16.50
N LEU A 116 0.01 -35.43 15.41
CA LEU A 116 1.30 -35.55 14.69
C LEU A 116 1.74 -34.22 14.09
N LEU A 117 0.80 -33.42 13.53
CA LEU A 117 1.07 -32.07 13.05
C LEU A 117 1.57 -31.17 14.18
N ASP A 118 0.89 -31.16 15.34
CA ASP A 118 1.32 -30.38 16.51
C ASP A 118 2.74 -30.77 16.97
N ARG A 119 3.04 -32.07 17.03
CA ARG A 119 4.38 -32.55 17.37
C ARG A 119 5.44 -32.10 16.36
N ALA A 120 5.13 -32.16 15.08
CA ALA A 120 6.05 -31.70 14.04
C ALA A 120 6.34 -30.21 14.17
N VAL A 121 5.30 -29.39 14.44
CA VAL A 121 5.43 -27.95 14.63
C VAL A 121 6.24 -27.61 15.88
N ARG A 122 6.09 -28.34 16.96
CA ARG A 122 6.85 -28.08 18.20
C ARG A 122 8.30 -28.54 18.14
N ASN A 123 8.62 -29.51 17.31
CA ASN A 123 9.93 -30.16 17.27
C ASN A 123 10.88 -29.63 16.21
N PHE A 124 10.41 -28.93 15.18
CA PHE A 124 11.33 -28.37 14.21
C PHE A 124 12.23 -27.29 14.82
N THR A 125 13.43 -27.16 14.31
CA THR A 125 14.45 -26.23 14.78
C THR A 125 14.77 -25.19 13.72
N ILE A 126 15.10 -23.98 14.20
CA ILE A 126 15.73 -22.93 13.39
C ILE A 126 17.22 -22.82 13.79
N GLU A 127 18.09 -22.66 12.80
CA GLU A 127 19.52 -22.46 13.03
C GLU A 127 19.84 -20.95 12.98
N HIS A 128 20.22 -20.38 14.12
CA HIS A 128 20.72 -19.02 14.18
C HIS A 128 21.58 -18.86 15.45
N ARG A 129 22.91 -18.90 15.30
CA ARG A 129 23.86 -18.88 16.44
C ARG A 129 23.53 -19.91 17.53
N GLY A 130 22.90 -21.04 17.14
CA GLY A 130 22.37 -22.09 18.00
C GLY A 130 21.12 -22.70 17.39
N GLN A 131 20.65 -23.81 17.97
CA GLN A 131 19.41 -24.47 17.58
C GLN A 131 18.28 -24.03 18.51
N TRP A 132 17.20 -23.49 17.93
CA TRP A 132 16.05 -22.98 18.68
C TRP A 132 14.80 -23.75 18.29
N LYS A 133 14.07 -24.25 19.30
CA LYS A 133 12.77 -24.93 19.14
C LYS A 133 11.63 -24.01 19.56
N TYR A 134 10.39 -24.43 19.27
CA TYR A 134 9.20 -23.71 19.72
C TYR A 134 9.21 -23.43 21.23
N GLN A 135 9.65 -24.40 22.05
CA GLN A 135 9.70 -24.26 23.50
C GLN A 135 10.59 -23.13 24.01
N ASP A 136 11.59 -22.75 23.22
CA ASP A 136 12.51 -21.65 23.55
C ASP A 136 11.95 -20.29 23.19
N LEU A 137 11.06 -20.27 22.18
CA LEU A 137 10.53 -19.07 21.53
C LEU A 137 9.06 -18.80 21.85
N CYS A 138 8.36 -19.71 22.52
CA CYS A 138 6.94 -19.60 22.80
C CYS A 138 6.60 -18.51 23.82
N ALA A 139 5.40 -17.97 23.74
CA ALA A 139 4.81 -17.19 24.81
C ALA A 139 4.47 -18.11 26.00
N LYS A 140 4.84 -17.69 27.22
CA LYS A 140 4.78 -18.53 28.43
C LYS A 140 3.71 -18.06 29.41
N THR A 141 2.96 -19.02 29.94
CA THR A 141 2.02 -18.84 31.05
C THR A 141 2.52 -19.72 32.20
N ASN A 142 2.78 -19.13 33.38
CA ASN A 142 3.32 -19.83 34.53
C ASN A 142 4.59 -20.66 34.19
N GLY A 143 5.49 -20.09 33.39
CA GLY A 143 6.75 -20.71 32.99
C GLY A 143 6.65 -21.82 31.93
N LYS A 144 5.44 -22.18 31.47
CA LYS A 144 5.20 -23.17 30.41
C LYS A 144 4.67 -22.49 29.13
N CYS A 145 4.99 -23.07 27.97
CA CYS A 145 4.40 -22.59 26.70
C CYS A 145 2.89 -22.67 26.76
N TRP A 146 2.23 -21.64 26.23
CA TRP A 146 0.80 -21.69 25.99
C TRP A 146 0.44 -22.88 25.10
N GLN A 147 -0.63 -23.61 25.47
CA GLN A 147 -1.02 -24.85 24.79
C GLN A 147 -2.39 -24.72 24.17
N ASN A 148 -2.60 -25.42 23.07
CA ASN A 148 -3.92 -25.61 22.48
C ASN A 148 -4.68 -26.66 23.29
N ASP A 149 -5.59 -26.23 24.17
CA ASP A 149 -6.31 -27.13 25.08
C ASP A 149 -7.17 -28.16 24.35
N ILE A 150 -7.64 -27.84 23.14
CA ILE A 150 -8.38 -28.78 22.30
C ILE A 150 -7.62 -30.09 22.02
N LEU A 151 -6.29 -30.07 22.06
CA LEU A 151 -5.47 -31.27 21.87
C LEU A 151 -5.58 -32.28 23.02
N ARG A 152 -6.07 -31.86 24.21
CA ARG A 152 -6.35 -32.75 25.35
C ARG A 152 -7.45 -33.75 25.05
N LEU A 153 -8.34 -33.41 24.08
CA LEU A 153 -9.38 -34.34 23.61
C LEU A 153 -8.80 -35.61 22.99
N GLY A 154 -7.52 -35.59 22.57
CA GLY A 154 -6.86 -36.78 22.02
C GLY A 154 -6.92 -38.02 22.87
N SER A 155 -6.89 -37.85 24.21
CA SER A 155 -7.01 -38.98 25.18
C SER A 155 -8.47 -39.44 25.35
N LYS A 156 -9.45 -38.57 25.03
CA LYS A 156 -10.89 -38.85 25.21
C LYS A 156 -11.60 -39.20 23.89
N MET A 157 -10.88 -39.28 22.76
CA MET A 157 -11.46 -39.56 21.44
C MET A 157 -12.19 -40.90 21.36
N ALA A 158 -11.67 -41.94 22.07
CA ALA A 158 -12.34 -43.24 22.12
C ALA A 158 -13.64 -43.19 22.94
N GLU A 159 -13.68 -42.39 24.01
CA GLU A 159 -14.86 -42.17 24.81
C GLU A 159 -15.93 -41.35 24.06
N MET A 160 -15.50 -40.39 23.22
CA MET A 160 -16.39 -39.65 22.35
C MET A 160 -17.00 -40.54 21.25
N GLU A 161 -16.24 -41.45 20.67
CA GLU A 161 -16.74 -42.39 19.65
C GLU A 161 -17.77 -43.35 20.24
N ASN A 162 -17.59 -43.76 21.48
CA ASN A 162 -18.52 -44.64 22.21
C ASN A 162 -19.69 -43.89 22.84
N GLY A 163 -19.77 -42.56 22.69
CA GLY A 163 -20.87 -41.76 23.27
C GLY A 163 -20.81 -41.57 24.78
N THR A 164 -19.71 -41.99 25.44
CA THR A 164 -19.56 -41.87 26.91
C THR A 164 -19.06 -40.52 27.35
N PHE A 165 -18.47 -39.74 26.42
CA PHE A 165 -18.01 -38.38 26.67
C PHE A 165 -18.62 -37.46 25.61
N LEU A 166 -19.37 -36.45 26.02
CA LEU A 166 -20.02 -35.47 25.18
C LEU A 166 -19.44 -34.09 25.45
N LEU A 167 -19.17 -33.38 24.37
CA LEU A 167 -18.59 -32.03 24.41
C LEU A 167 -19.70 -31.00 24.19
N LYS A 168 -19.87 -30.06 25.09
CA LYS A 168 -20.87 -28.99 24.94
C LYS A 168 -20.27 -27.79 24.20
N TYR A 169 -21.11 -27.16 23.36
CA TYR A 169 -20.75 -25.98 22.59
C TYR A 169 -21.71 -24.83 22.94
N PRO A 170 -21.25 -23.60 23.08
CA PRO A 170 -19.92 -23.05 22.76
C PRO A 170 -18.87 -23.23 23.85
N ILE A 171 -19.25 -23.64 25.04
CA ILE A 171 -18.39 -23.75 26.21
C ILE A 171 -18.63 -25.08 26.89
N ASN A 172 -17.56 -25.80 27.17
CA ASN A 172 -17.65 -26.99 28.01
C ASN A 172 -17.65 -26.57 29.48
N ASN A 173 -18.68 -27.02 30.23
CA ASN A 173 -18.92 -26.63 31.64
C ASN A 173 -18.04 -27.35 32.66
N ASP A 174 -17.04 -28.09 32.25
CA ASP A 174 -16.09 -28.69 33.18
C ASP A 174 -15.27 -27.62 33.92
N ARG A 175 -14.76 -27.90 35.09
CA ARG A 175 -14.15 -26.95 36.07
C ARG A 175 -13.19 -25.92 35.45
N ASP A 176 -12.64 -26.20 34.27
CA ASP A 176 -11.85 -25.29 33.45
C ASP A 176 -12.67 -24.92 32.19
N LYS A 177 -13.21 -23.72 32.15
CA LYS A 177 -13.93 -23.22 30.98
C LYS A 177 -13.02 -23.14 29.77
N HIS A 178 -13.21 -24.05 28.82
CA HIS A 178 -12.52 -24.01 27.53
C HIS A 178 -13.47 -23.45 26.47
N TYR A 179 -13.04 -22.37 25.82
CA TYR A 179 -13.79 -21.76 24.72
C TYR A 179 -13.48 -22.51 23.42
N ASP A 180 -14.24 -23.56 23.14
CA ASP A 180 -14.05 -24.39 21.94
C ASP A 180 -14.42 -23.65 20.65
N VAL A 181 -15.17 -22.55 20.76
CA VAL A 181 -15.51 -21.60 19.68
C VAL A 181 -14.31 -21.10 18.90
N LEU A 182 -13.18 -20.86 19.56
CA LEU A 182 -11.97 -20.38 18.89
C LEU A 182 -11.20 -21.50 18.20
N SER A 183 -11.38 -22.73 18.63
CA SER A 183 -10.63 -23.89 18.15
C SER A 183 -11.42 -24.74 17.16
N LEU A 184 -12.74 -24.85 17.29
CA LEU A 184 -13.60 -25.63 16.41
C LEU A 184 -14.42 -24.72 15.50
N GLY A 185 -14.57 -25.10 14.24
CA GLY A 185 -15.37 -24.37 13.27
C GLY A 185 -16.28 -25.28 12.44
N GLY A 186 -17.40 -24.73 11.98
CA GLY A 186 -18.44 -25.50 11.32
C GLY A 186 -19.03 -26.58 12.20
N VAL A 187 -19.31 -26.23 13.47
CA VAL A 187 -19.83 -27.14 14.48
C VAL A 187 -21.34 -27.35 14.26
N ALA A 188 -21.76 -28.59 14.30
CA ALA A 188 -23.15 -28.98 14.39
C ALA A 188 -23.42 -29.52 15.80
N VAL A 189 -24.46 -29.00 16.44
CA VAL A 189 -24.91 -29.39 17.79
C VAL A 189 -26.28 -30.08 17.74
N ASN A 190 -26.58 -30.87 18.73
CA ASN A 190 -27.92 -31.39 18.99
C ASN A 190 -28.76 -30.41 19.83
N ASP A 191 -29.98 -30.78 20.17
CA ASP A 191 -30.91 -29.96 20.98
C ASP A 191 -30.41 -29.70 22.42
N ASP A 192 -29.46 -30.51 22.92
CA ASP A 192 -28.83 -30.37 24.25
C ASP A 192 -27.50 -29.58 24.22
N ASP A 193 -27.22 -28.84 23.13
CA ASP A 193 -25.97 -28.12 22.89
C ASP A 193 -24.71 -29.01 22.82
N GLU A 194 -24.87 -30.31 22.54
CA GLU A 194 -23.74 -31.22 22.44
C GLU A 194 -23.22 -31.31 21.01
N ILE A 195 -21.90 -31.36 20.84
CA ILE A 195 -21.24 -31.38 19.54
C ILE A 195 -21.46 -32.76 18.87
N VAL A 196 -22.20 -32.77 17.77
CA VAL A 196 -22.35 -33.95 16.89
C VAL A 196 -21.18 -34.03 15.91
N SER A 197 -20.76 -32.91 15.33
CA SER A 197 -19.67 -32.88 14.39
C SER A 197 -19.00 -31.50 14.35
N ALA A 198 -17.71 -31.46 14.02
CA ALA A 198 -16.97 -30.23 13.71
C ALA A 198 -16.22 -30.42 12.39
N ARG A 199 -16.32 -29.46 11.46
CA ARG A 199 -15.71 -29.57 10.13
C ARG A 199 -14.29 -29.07 10.06
N SER A 200 -13.88 -28.20 10.97
CA SER A 200 -12.54 -27.65 11.01
C SER A 200 -12.03 -27.52 12.44
N LEU A 201 -10.70 -27.54 12.58
CA LEU A 201 -10.02 -27.32 13.84
C LEU A 201 -8.87 -26.32 13.62
N ARG A 202 -8.76 -25.35 14.52
CA ARG A 202 -7.70 -24.33 14.49
C ARG A 202 -6.74 -24.51 15.65
N LEU A 203 -5.44 -24.51 15.33
CA LEU A 203 -4.36 -24.48 16.29
C LEU A 203 -3.61 -23.15 16.18
N ILE A 204 -3.25 -22.57 17.31
CA ILE A 204 -2.51 -21.31 17.38
C ILE A 204 -1.25 -21.52 18.22
N TYR A 205 -0.12 -21.00 17.74
CA TYR A 205 1.19 -21.08 18.38
C TYR A 205 1.67 -19.67 18.66
N PHE A 206 1.50 -19.18 19.88
CA PHE A 206 1.95 -17.85 20.28
C PHE A 206 3.44 -17.83 20.59
N LEU A 207 4.10 -16.76 20.12
CA LEU A 207 5.54 -16.57 20.23
C LEU A 207 5.88 -15.37 21.13
N ASN A 208 7.08 -15.41 21.67
CA ASN A 208 7.60 -14.36 22.53
C ASN A 208 8.00 -13.13 21.71
N LYS A 209 7.50 -11.95 22.11
CA LYS A 209 7.73 -10.66 21.47
C LYS A 209 8.82 -9.83 22.17
N SER A 210 9.52 -10.37 23.16
CA SER A 210 10.58 -9.64 23.86
C SER A 210 11.68 -9.20 22.88
N LYS A 211 12.30 -8.05 23.16
CA LYS A 211 13.28 -7.42 22.27
C LYS A 211 14.44 -8.35 21.85
N TYR A 212 14.81 -9.26 22.73
CA TYR A 212 15.94 -10.19 22.50
C TYR A 212 15.58 -11.38 21.61
N VAL A 213 14.32 -11.77 21.54
CA VAL A 213 13.87 -13.00 20.88
C VAL A 213 12.99 -12.72 19.67
N LYS A 214 12.50 -11.50 19.52
CA LYS A 214 11.57 -11.10 18.45
C LYS A 214 12.03 -11.53 17.04
N ASP A 215 13.28 -11.26 16.70
CA ASP A 215 13.81 -11.59 15.37
C ASP A 215 13.91 -13.10 15.12
N LEU A 216 14.18 -13.87 16.19
CA LEU A 216 14.18 -15.33 16.15
C LEU A 216 12.76 -15.87 16.00
N SER A 217 11.80 -15.29 16.71
CA SER A 217 10.38 -15.63 16.60
C SER A 217 9.87 -15.40 15.16
N ILE A 218 10.23 -14.28 14.53
CA ILE A 218 9.89 -13.98 13.13
C ILE A 218 10.52 -15.00 12.16
N LYS A 219 11.79 -15.39 12.41
CA LYS A 219 12.44 -16.43 11.58
C LYS A 219 11.75 -17.78 11.75
N TRP A 220 11.32 -18.10 12.97
CA TRP A 220 10.58 -19.32 13.26
C TRP A 220 9.23 -19.32 12.52
N GLU A 221 8.48 -18.21 12.52
CA GLU A 221 7.23 -18.07 11.77
C GLU A 221 7.43 -18.34 10.27
N LYS A 222 8.48 -17.78 9.66
CA LYS A 222 8.78 -18.02 8.24
C LYS A 222 9.11 -19.48 7.97
N LYS A 223 9.94 -20.11 8.81
CA LYS A 223 10.27 -21.53 8.68
C LYS A 223 9.06 -22.44 8.90
N PHE A 224 8.13 -22.04 9.77
CA PHE A 224 6.87 -22.76 9.98
C PHE A 224 6.07 -22.94 8.69
N ILE A 225 6.00 -21.91 7.83
CA ILE A 225 5.33 -22.01 6.53
C ILE A 225 5.96 -23.12 5.67
N ASP A 226 7.28 -23.13 5.57
CA ASP A 226 8.02 -24.14 4.80
C ASP A 226 7.80 -25.55 5.35
N VAL A 227 7.87 -25.69 6.70
CA VAL A 227 7.70 -27.00 7.36
C VAL A 227 6.29 -27.55 7.08
N ILE A 228 5.24 -26.73 7.23
CA ILE A 228 3.87 -27.19 6.95
C ILE A 228 3.72 -27.61 5.49
N GLU A 229 4.41 -26.99 4.54
CA GLU A 229 4.36 -27.39 3.12
C GLU A 229 4.99 -28.75 2.84
N THR A 230 6.01 -29.11 3.61
CA THR A 230 6.69 -30.41 3.45
C THR A 230 5.88 -31.56 4.06
N LEU A 231 5.00 -31.28 5.02
CA LEU A 231 4.19 -32.30 5.70
C LEU A 231 3.05 -32.77 4.79
N LYS A 232 2.97 -34.07 4.53
CA LYS A 232 1.91 -34.70 3.77
C LYS A 232 1.04 -35.54 4.69
N PHE A 233 -0.24 -35.20 4.79
CA PHE A 233 -1.24 -35.94 5.55
C PHE A 233 -2.18 -36.68 4.60
N ARG A 234 -2.65 -37.87 5.01
CA ARG A 234 -3.56 -38.67 4.20
C ARG A 234 -4.99 -38.12 4.21
N ASN A 235 -5.46 -37.73 5.40
CA ASN A 235 -6.85 -37.35 5.62
C ASN A 235 -7.06 -35.84 5.78
N LEU A 236 -5.97 -35.05 5.90
CA LEU A 236 -6.05 -33.64 6.22
C LEU A 236 -5.66 -32.75 5.04
N ASN A 237 -6.35 -31.61 4.95
CA ASN A 237 -5.90 -30.41 4.28
C ASN A 237 -5.58 -29.37 5.34
N VAL A 238 -4.41 -28.72 5.23
CA VAL A 238 -3.91 -27.79 6.23
C VAL A 238 -3.73 -26.42 5.59
N ALA A 239 -4.48 -25.44 6.06
CA ALA A 239 -4.26 -24.05 5.76
C ALA A 239 -3.45 -23.40 6.88
N LYS A 240 -2.58 -22.45 6.54
CA LYS A 240 -1.59 -21.84 7.45
C LYS A 240 -1.59 -20.33 7.32
N ASP A 241 -1.30 -19.65 8.43
CA ASP A 241 -1.07 -18.20 8.47
C ASP A 241 -0.10 -17.85 9.60
N ILE A 242 0.58 -16.70 9.48
CA ILE A 242 1.53 -16.19 10.47
C ILE A 242 1.27 -14.71 10.73
N SER A 243 1.70 -14.22 11.88
CA SER A 243 1.42 -12.85 12.33
C SER A 243 1.90 -11.78 11.33
N ILE A 244 3.05 -12.00 10.69
CA ILE A 244 3.65 -11.09 9.72
C ILE A 244 3.11 -11.28 8.28
N SER A 245 2.18 -12.22 8.07
CA SER A 245 1.64 -12.51 6.73
C SER A 245 1.04 -11.29 6.05
N GLN A 246 0.47 -10.33 6.78
CA GLN A 246 -0.07 -9.11 6.21
C GLN A 246 1.02 -8.19 5.68
N GLU A 247 2.10 -8.03 6.43
CA GLU A 247 3.27 -7.25 6.02
C GLU A 247 3.96 -7.91 4.82
N ASP A 248 4.16 -9.25 4.89
CA ASP A 248 4.75 -10.02 3.79
C ASP A 248 3.88 -9.97 2.53
N SER A 249 2.54 -10.08 2.64
CA SER A 249 1.63 -9.97 1.48
C SER A 249 1.69 -8.59 0.83
N ARG A 250 1.76 -7.51 1.62
CA ARG A 250 1.96 -6.16 1.07
C ARG A 250 3.29 -6.03 0.34
N MET A 251 4.35 -6.63 0.91
CA MET A 251 5.66 -6.66 0.24
C MET A 251 5.60 -7.47 -1.06
N ASP A 252 4.86 -8.55 -1.11
CA ASP A 252 4.72 -9.37 -2.32
C ASP A 252 3.90 -8.66 -3.41
N VAL A 253 2.79 -8.01 -3.05
CA VAL A 253 2.05 -7.13 -3.98
C VAL A 253 2.96 -6.04 -4.52
N LEU A 254 3.78 -5.45 -3.65
CA LEU A 254 4.75 -4.44 -4.03
C LEU A 254 5.81 -4.96 -5.00
N LYS A 255 6.39 -6.14 -4.73
CA LYS A 255 7.36 -6.80 -5.65
C LYS A 255 6.74 -7.05 -7.02
N VAL A 256 5.47 -7.47 -7.07
CA VAL A 256 4.74 -7.65 -8.32
C VAL A 256 4.55 -6.32 -9.03
N ALA A 257 4.11 -5.27 -8.31
CA ALA A 257 3.92 -3.94 -8.89
C ALA A 257 5.23 -3.35 -9.45
N ILE A 258 6.35 -3.47 -8.71
CA ILE A 258 7.66 -2.98 -9.14
C ILE A 258 8.12 -3.61 -10.47
N LYS A 259 7.75 -4.85 -10.76
CA LYS A 259 8.08 -5.49 -12.04
C LYS A 259 7.46 -4.77 -13.25
N TYR A 260 6.29 -4.14 -13.07
CA TYR A 260 5.59 -3.44 -14.15
C TYR A 260 5.99 -1.96 -14.28
N VAL A 261 6.59 -1.36 -13.25
CA VAL A 261 7.03 0.05 -13.26
C VAL A 261 7.95 0.38 -14.44
N PRO A 262 8.99 -0.42 -14.78
CA PRO A 262 9.85 -0.12 -15.93
C PRO A 262 9.10 -0.11 -17.27
N TYR A 263 8.13 -0.99 -17.45
CA TYR A 263 7.31 -1.03 -18.68
C TYR A 263 6.42 0.21 -18.79
N CYS A 264 5.79 0.63 -17.71
CA CYS A 264 5.02 1.86 -17.67
C CYS A 264 5.90 3.09 -17.94
N MET A 265 7.06 3.17 -17.31
CA MET A 265 8.01 4.26 -17.55
C MET A 265 8.48 4.28 -19.01
N LEU A 266 8.83 3.13 -19.58
CA LEU A 266 9.26 3.01 -20.97
C LEU A 266 8.15 3.46 -21.93
N SER A 267 6.89 3.06 -21.68
CA SER A 267 5.76 3.47 -22.51
C SER A 267 5.52 4.98 -22.45
N MET A 268 5.68 5.61 -21.30
CA MET A 268 5.56 7.06 -21.13
C MET A 268 6.70 7.80 -21.85
N ILE A 269 7.93 7.33 -21.72
CA ILE A 269 9.09 7.90 -22.42
C ILE A 269 8.88 7.77 -23.94
N LEU A 270 8.47 6.61 -24.42
CA LEU A 270 8.19 6.38 -25.85
C LEU A 270 7.08 7.33 -26.34
N PHE A 271 5.99 7.46 -25.59
CA PHE A 271 4.91 8.40 -25.90
C PHE A 271 5.44 9.84 -25.99
N THR A 272 6.24 10.27 -25.04
CA THR A 272 6.81 11.63 -25.01
C THR A 272 7.73 11.87 -26.20
N VAL A 273 8.58 10.91 -26.53
CA VAL A 273 9.49 10.99 -27.69
C VAL A 273 8.68 11.08 -28.98
N VAL A 274 7.68 10.23 -29.17
CA VAL A 274 6.81 10.22 -30.35
C VAL A 274 6.07 11.56 -30.50
N THR A 275 5.56 12.10 -29.40
CA THR A 275 4.86 13.40 -29.41
C THR A 275 5.78 14.58 -29.75
N CYS A 276 7.07 14.48 -29.38
CA CYS A 276 8.08 15.48 -29.71
C CYS A 276 8.58 15.40 -31.16
N LEU A 277 8.27 14.31 -31.89
CA LEU A 277 8.60 14.18 -33.30
C LEU A 277 7.80 15.19 -34.13
N SER A 278 8.41 15.69 -35.18
CA SER A 278 7.78 16.56 -36.19
C SER A 278 8.17 16.04 -37.57
N PRO A 279 7.32 16.21 -38.59
CA PRO A 279 7.65 15.83 -39.98
C PRO A 279 8.93 16.47 -40.49
N ASP A 280 9.22 17.69 -40.04
CA ASP A 280 10.44 18.40 -40.38
C ASP A 280 11.60 17.91 -39.49
N PHE A 281 12.58 17.26 -40.07
CA PHE A 281 13.76 16.75 -39.33
C PHE A 281 14.56 17.88 -38.67
N LEU A 282 14.47 19.13 -39.12
CA LEU A 282 15.10 20.27 -38.48
C LEU A 282 14.32 20.73 -37.22
N ARG A 283 12.97 20.66 -37.28
CA ARG A 283 12.06 21.08 -36.19
C ARG A 283 11.70 19.97 -35.22
N SER A 284 11.98 18.74 -35.56
CA SER A 284 11.80 17.58 -34.67
C SER A 284 12.74 17.71 -33.48
N LYS A 285 12.23 17.48 -32.28
CA LYS A 285 13.05 17.58 -31.02
C LYS A 285 12.86 16.39 -30.11
N PRO A 286 13.12 15.16 -30.60
CA PRO A 286 12.90 13.94 -29.80
C PRO A 286 13.74 13.88 -28.53
N TRP A 287 14.93 14.47 -28.54
CA TRP A 287 15.80 14.59 -27.38
C TRP A 287 15.17 15.37 -26.22
N ILE A 288 14.29 16.35 -26.51
CA ILE A 288 13.58 17.09 -25.46
C ILE A 288 12.68 16.14 -24.68
N GLY A 289 12.00 15.19 -25.35
CA GLY A 289 11.19 14.18 -24.67
C GLY A 289 12.01 13.26 -23.75
N ILE A 290 13.18 12.81 -24.22
CA ILE A 290 14.08 11.98 -23.40
C ILE A 290 14.61 12.77 -22.21
N VAL A 291 15.09 14.00 -22.46
CA VAL A 291 15.68 14.86 -21.41
C VAL A 291 14.62 15.31 -20.40
N SER A 292 13.37 15.51 -20.83
CA SER A 292 12.25 15.75 -19.93
C SER A 292 12.04 14.58 -18.96
N ALA A 293 12.01 13.35 -19.46
CA ALA A 293 11.89 12.17 -18.62
C ALA A 293 13.09 12.02 -17.65
N VAL A 294 14.31 12.33 -18.12
CA VAL A 294 15.52 12.36 -17.27
C VAL A 294 15.41 13.43 -16.20
N ALA A 295 14.98 14.65 -16.54
CA ALA A 295 14.82 15.75 -15.60
C ALA A 295 13.79 15.40 -14.49
N THR A 296 12.67 14.82 -14.88
CA THR A 296 11.66 14.34 -13.92
C THR A 296 12.20 13.19 -13.08
N GLY A 297 12.98 12.28 -13.66
CA GLY A 297 13.69 11.25 -12.88
C GLY A 297 14.67 11.85 -11.85
N MET A 298 15.41 12.89 -12.24
CA MET A 298 16.29 13.64 -11.35
C MET A 298 15.51 14.34 -10.23
N SER A 299 14.32 14.89 -10.50
CA SER A 299 13.46 15.52 -9.50
C SER A 299 12.99 14.53 -8.44
N VAL A 300 12.63 13.32 -8.85
CA VAL A 300 12.28 12.22 -7.93
C VAL A 300 13.47 11.82 -7.08
N ILE A 301 14.63 11.62 -7.67
CA ILE A 301 15.87 11.26 -6.94
C ILE A 301 16.21 12.35 -5.91
N SER A 302 16.12 13.62 -6.31
CA SER A 302 16.40 14.75 -5.44
C SER A 302 15.40 14.87 -4.30
N GLY A 303 14.11 14.76 -4.59
CA GLY A 303 13.05 14.88 -3.58
C GLY A 303 13.08 13.73 -2.58
N VAL A 304 13.15 12.49 -3.07
CA VAL A 304 13.24 11.30 -2.20
C VAL A 304 14.56 11.33 -1.41
N GLY A 305 15.69 11.61 -2.05
CA GLY A 305 16.99 11.66 -1.41
C GLY A 305 17.05 12.71 -0.29
N LEU A 306 16.50 13.91 -0.52
CA LEU A 306 16.40 14.96 0.49
C LEU A 306 15.62 14.50 1.72
N LEU A 307 14.43 13.90 1.51
CA LEU A 307 13.60 13.43 2.60
C LEU A 307 14.24 12.26 3.36
N MET A 308 15.01 11.41 2.68
CA MET A 308 15.78 10.35 3.34
C MET A 308 16.90 10.90 4.24
N TYR A 309 17.52 12.03 3.92
CA TYR A 309 18.44 12.72 4.83
C TYR A 309 17.73 13.17 6.11
N PHE A 310 16.50 13.63 6.02
CA PHE A 310 15.68 13.99 7.18
C PHE A 310 15.05 12.77 7.85
N ARG A 311 15.35 11.55 7.43
CA ARG A 311 14.86 10.28 7.99
C ARG A 311 13.33 10.14 7.97
N PHE A 312 12.67 10.72 6.98
CA PHE A 312 11.25 10.48 6.77
C PHE A 312 11.01 9.01 6.42
N MET A 313 9.89 8.45 6.90
CA MET A 313 9.52 7.06 6.61
C MET A 313 9.05 6.91 5.17
N PHE A 314 9.69 6.02 4.41
CA PHE A 314 9.27 5.68 3.06
C PHE A 314 8.24 4.55 3.11
N THR A 315 6.99 4.85 2.80
CA THR A 315 5.87 3.91 2.89
C THR A 315 5.66 3.15 1.58
N ALA A 316 4.92 2.04 1.62
CA ALA A 316 4.59 1.27 0.42
C ALA A 316 3.87 2.10 -0.67
N THR A 317 3.02 3.05 -0.27
CA THR A 317 2.36 3.98 -1.20
C THR A 317 3.32 4.96 -1.87
N SER A 318 4.43 5.32 -1.18
CA SER A 318 5.42 6.24 -1.74
C SER A 318 6.16 5.68 -2.96
N ILE A 319 6.09 4.37 -3.20
CA ILE A 319 6.64 3.74 -4.41
C ILE A 319 5.92 4.19 -5.68
N MET A 320 4.67 4.66 -5.57
CA MET A 320 3.93 5.21 -6.71
C MET A 320 4.40 6.62 -7.11
N VAL A 321 5.17 7.31 -6.24
CA VAL A 321 5.63 8.68 -6.46
C VAL A 321 6.40 8.85 -7.79
N PRO A 322 7.40 8.04 -8.13
CA PRO A 322 8.13 8.18 -9.40
C PRO A 322 7.23 8.14 -10.63
N PHE A 323 6.24 7.25 -10.62
CA PHE A 323 5.30 7.10 -11.73
C PHE A 323 4.38 8.33 -11.87
N LEU A 324 3.83 8.81 -10.74
CA LEU A 324 2.93 9.97 -10.75
C LEU A 324 3.67 11.26 -11.10
N VAL A 325 4.86 11.47 -10.56
CA VAL A 325 5.68 12.66 -10.88
C VAL A 325 6.08 12.66 -12.34
N LEU A 326 6.42 11.49 -12.92
CA LEU A 326 6.72 11.39 -14.35
C LEU A 326 5.52 11.79 -15.20
N GLY A 327 4.30 11.36 -14.83
CA GLY A 327 3.08 11.71 -15.55
C GLY A 327 2.74 13.21 -15.49
N ILE A 328 2.95 13.83 -14.33
CA ILE A 328 2.64 15.25 -14.08
C ILE A 328 3.72 16.17 -14.65
N GLY A 329 5.01 15.80 -14.54
CA GLY A 329 6.12 16.69 -14.89
C GLY A 329 6.41 16.78 -16.39
N MET A 330 6.00 15.79 -17.18
CA MET A 330 6.27 15.84 -18.63
C MET A 330 5.33 16.76 -19.42
N ASP A 331 4.14 17.09 -18.89
CA ASP A 331 3.16 17.93 -19.61
C ASP A 331 3.65 19.36 -19.78
N ASP A 332 4.34 19.94 -18.82
CA ASP A 332 4.93 21.29 -18.89
C ASP A 332 5.93 21.41 -20.05
N THR A 333 6.65 20.33 -20.37
CA THR A 333 7.57 20.29 -21.51
C THR A 333 6.85 20.41 -22.84
N PHE A 334 5.66 19.82 -22.99
CA PHE A 334 4.85 19.96 -24.21
C PHE A 334 4.33 21.38 -24.41
N ILE A 335 3.96 22.06 -23.31
CA ILE A 335 3.55 23.47 -23.35
C ILE A 335 4.71 24.33 -23.85
N MET A 336 5.92 24.15 -23.30
CA MET A 336 7.12 24.86 -23.76
C MET A 336 7.46 24.56 -25.22
N LEU A 337 7.38 23.30 -25.64
CA LEU A 337 7.64 22.90 -27.03
C LEU A 337 6.66 23.52 -28.01
N SER A 338 5.38 23.57 -27.62
CA SER A 338 4.34 24.22 -28.44
C SER A 338 4.60 25.71 -28.63
N ALA A 339 4.94 26.43 -27.56
CA ALA A 339 5.28 27.86 -27.64
C ALA A 339 6.55 28.08 -28.46
N TRP A 340 7.62 27.29 -28.23
CA TRP A 340 8.85 27.38 -29.04
C TRP A 340 8.61 27.23 -30.53
N LYS A 341 7.73 26.29 -30.93
CA LYS A 341 7.42 26.03 -32.35
C LYS A 341 6.62 27.17 -33.00
N LYS A 342 5.90 28.01 -32.25
CA LYS A 342 5.11 29.14 -32.77
C LYS A 342 5.96 30.36 -33.07
N ILE A 343 7.11 30.54 -32.42
CA ILE A 343 7.95 31.72 -32.56
C ILE A 343 8.68 31.70 -33.91
N GLU A 344 8.83 32.89 -34.53
CA GLU A 344 9.46 33.07 -35.82
C GLU A 344 10.90 32.57 -35.86
N LYS A 345 11.31 31.99 -37.01
CA LYS A 345 12.64 31.44 -37.23
C LYS A 345 13.74 32.52 -37.25
N THR A 346 13.41 33.74 -37.59
CA THR A 346 14.33 34.86 -37.79
C THR A 346 14.92 35.40 -36.47
N LYS A 347 14.28 35.12 -35.35
CA LYS A 347 14.73 35.59 -34.02
C LYS A 347 15.91 34.78 -33.48
N SER A 348 16.78 35.46 -32.74
CA SER A 348 17.89 34.81 -32.05
C SER A 348 17.41 33.77 -31.02
N VAL A 349 18.20 32.76 -30.74
CA VAL A 349 17.87 31.73 -29.71
C VAL A 349 17.59 32.36 -28.34
N GLU A 350 18.27 33.48 -28.02
CA GLU A 350 18.05 34.21 -26.76
C GLU A 350 16.64 34.81 -26.71
N GLU A 351 16.20 35.45 -27.78
CA GLU A 351 14.85 36.03 -27.90
C GLU A 351 13.77 34.94 -27.93
N LYS A 352 14.01 33.83 -28.66
CA LYS A 352 13.09 32.69 -28.69
C LYS A 352 12.86 32.14 -27.30
N MET A 353 13.92 31.97 -26.51
CA MET A 353 13.77 31.44 -25.15
C MET A 353 13.07 32.43 -24.22
N ALA A 354 13.37 33.72 -24.36
CA ALA A 354 12.69 34.76 -23.57
C ALA A 354 11.18 34.79 -23.84
N GLU A 355 10.76 34.78 -25.13
CA GLU A 355 9.35 34.75 -25.51
C GLU A 355 8.67 33.42 -25.12
N THR A 356 9.37 32.27 -25.27
CA THR A 356 8.83 30.97 -24.82
C THR A 356 8.49 31.00 -23.36
N LEU A 357 9.41 31.44 -22.49
CA LEU A 357 9.16 31.50 -21.05
C LEU A 357 8.17 32.60 -20.68
N ALA A 358 8.12 33.71 -21.42
CA ALA A 358 7.11 34.75 -21.21
C ALA A 358 5.68 34.21 -21.48
N GLU A 359 5.50 33.41 -22.53
CA GLU A 359 4.21 32.80 -22.87
C GLU A 359 3.83 31.65 -21.92
N THR A 360 4.78 30.79 -21.55
CA THR A 360 4.49 29.52 -20.84
C THR A 360 4.79 29.55 -19.35
N GLY A 361 5.77 30.36 -18.90
CA GLY A 361 6.28 30.30 -17.53
C GLY A 361 5.21 30.57 -16.46
N VAL A 362 4.28 31.48 -16.73
CA VAL A 362 3.16 31.78 -15.81
C VAL A 362 2.23 30.56 -15.71
N SER A 363 1.89 29.94 -16.85
CA SER A 363 1.02 28.75 -16.89
C SER A 363 1.66 27.57 -16.14
N ILE A 364 2.92 27.27 -16.43
CA ILE A 364 3.71 26.21 -15.77
C ILE A 364 3.79 26.45 -14.25
N THR A 365 3.97 27.71 -13.84
CA THR A 365 4.00 28.03 -12.40
C THR A 365 2.65 27.78 -11.74
N PHE A 366 1.55 28.16 -12.38
CA PHE A 366 0.22 27.92 -11.83
C PHE A 366 -0.09 26.42 -11.74
N THR A 367 0.21 25.62 -12.76
CA THR A 367 0.01 24.16 -12.72
C THR A 367 0.83 23.51 -11.62
N SER A 368 2.11 23.84 -11.52
CA SER A 368 3.00 23.30 -10.50
C SER A 368 2.59 23.71 -9.08
N VAL A 369 2.24 24.99 -8.87
CA VAL A 369 1.79 25.48 -7.55
C VAL A 369 0.47 24.83 -7.14
N THR A 370 -0.50 24.68 -8.05
CA THR A 370 -1.76 24.01 -7.73
C THR A 370 -1.58 22.53 -7.41
N ASN A 371 -0.69 21.84 -8.13
CA ASN A 371 -0.36 20.46 -7.85
C ASN A 371 0.32 20.32 -6.46
N ILE A 372 1.32 21.14 -6.16
CA ILE A 372 2.01 21.15 -4.86
C ILE A 372 0.99 21.50 -3.75
N ALA A 373 0.17 22.52 -3.93
CA ALA A 373 -0.84 22.93 -2.95
C ALA A 373 -1.83 21.80 -2.65
N SER A 374 -2.26 21.03 -3.64
CA SER A 374 -3.14 19.88 -3.46
C SER A 374 -2.53 18.83 -2.52
N PHE A 375 -1.25 18.53 -2.69
CA PHE A 375 -0.55 17.60 -1.79
C PHE A 375 -0.27 18.22 -0.42
N VAL A 376 -0.01 19.52 -0.32
CA VAL A 376 0.12 20.23 0.97
C VAL A 376 -1.19 20.17 1.77
N VAL A 377 -2.34 20.36 1.11
CA VAL A 377 -3.65 20.14 1.71
C VAL A 377 -3.78 18.70 2.21
N GLY A 378 -3.35 17.72 1.40
CA GLY A 378 -3.29 16.31 1.81
C GLY A 378 -2.42 16.08 3.06
N ILE A 379 -1.29 16.75 3.20
CA ILE A 379 -0.42 16.67 4.40
C ILE A 379 -1.14 17.18 5.65
N ILE A 380 -1.87 18.31 5.54
CA ILE A 380 -2.53 18.97 6.67
C ILE A 380 -3.76 18.18 7.14
N PHE A 381 -4.59 17.74 6.21
CA PHE A 381 -5.89 17.13 6.53
C PHE A 381 -5.87 15.62 6.66
N SER A 382 -4.81 14.95 6.19
CA SER A 382 -4.75 13.48 6.32
C SER A 382 -4.46 13.05 7.75
N SER A 383 -5.37 12.24 8.29
CA SER A 383 -5.18 11.58 9.58
C SER A 383 -4.35 10.29 9.48
N THR A 384 -4.15 9.74 8.29
CA THR A 384 -3.43 8.49 8.06
C THR A 384 -1.95 8.77 7.76
N PRO A 385 -1.01 8.32 8.61
CA PRO A 385 0.43 8.58 8.42
C PRO A 385 0.96 8.13 7.06
N MET A 386 0.49 6.98 6.58
CA MET A 386 0.91 6.43 5.28
C MET A 386 0.58 7.39 4.12
N PHE A 387 -0.63 7.94 4.08
CA PHE A 387 -1.04 8.87 3.04
C PHE A 387 -0.38 10.25 3.22
N ARG A 388 -0.22 10.72 4.45
CA ARG A 388 0.49 11.97 4.75
C ARG A 388 1.93 11.92 4.26
N MET A 389 2.67 10.80 4.50
CA MET A 389 4.02 10.64 3.99
C MET A 389 4.06 10.63 2.45
N PHE A 390 3.14 9.92 1.81
CA PHE A 390 3.01 9.96 0.34
C PHE A 390 2.86 11.40 -0.17
N CYS A 391 1.99 12.22 0.44
CA CYS A 391 1.81 13.62 0.06
C CYS A 391 3.08 14.46 0.26
N VAL A 392 3.85 14.21 1.33
CA VAL A 392 5.15 14.89 1.56
C VAL A 392 6.13 14.58 0.44
N PHE A 393 6.26 13.29 0.06
CA PHE A 393 7.13 12.89 -1.04
C PHE A 393 6.69 13.51 -2.36
N MET A 394 5.37 13.48 -2.67
CA MET A 394 4.82 14.08 -3.89
C MET A 394 5.09 15.58 -3.97
N ALA A 395 4.75 16.34 -2.92
CA ALA A 395 4.96 17.79 -2.89
C ALA A 395 6.44 18.17 -3.08
N THR A 396 7.34 17.44 -2.42
CA THR A 396 8.78 17.69 -2.51
C THR A 396 9.32 17.37 -3.90
N CYS A 397 8.96 16.22 -4.48
CA CYS A 397 9.39 15.86 -5.83
C CYS A 397 8.86 16.84 -6.89
N LEU A 398 7.60 17.27 -6.80
CA LEU A 398 7.02 18.26 -7.71
C LEU A 398 7.66 19.64 -7.57
N ALA A 399 8.11 20.03 -6.37
CA ALA A 399 8.86 21.26 -6.19
C ALA A 399 10.22 21.21 -6.91
N PHE A 400 10.94 20.09 -6.83
CA PHE A 400 12.17 19.89 -7.61
C PHE A 400 11.89 19.83 -9.11
N ASP A 401 10.79 19.19 -9.51
CA ASP A 401 10.40 19.09 -10.91
C ASP A 401 10.16 20.47 -11.52
N TYR A 402 9.41 21.33 -10.83
CA TYR A 402 9.23 22.73 -11.24
C TYR A 402 10.57 23.48 -11.41
N VAL A 403 11.47 23.35 -10.45
CA VAL A 403 12.79 23.99 -10.52
C VAL A 403 13.59 23.48 -11.72
N TYR A 404 13.59 22.17 -11.97
CA TYR A 404 14.32 21.58 -13.09
C TYR A 404 13.66 21.90 -14.43
N GLN A 405 12.34 22.06 -14.48
CA GLN A 405 11.61 22.48 -15.66
C GLN A 405 12.05 23.88 -16.13
N ILE A 406 12.10 24.86 -15.23
CA ILE A 406 12.45 26.24 -15.58
C ILE A 406 13.97 26.47 -15.69
N THR A 407 14.81 25.54 -15.24
CA THR A 407 16.27 25.66 -15.30
C THR A 407 16.87 24.69 -16.31
N PHE A 408 16.84 23.40 -16.00
CA PHE A 408 17.53 22.36 -16.76
C PHE A 408 16.87 22.13 -18.15
N ILE A 409 15.56 21.96 -18.17
CA ILE A 409 14.82 21.73 -19.44
C ILE A 409 14.87 23.00 -20.30
N ALA A 410 14.67 24.18 -19.71
CA ALA A 410 14.79 25.45 -20.41
C ALA A 410 16.20 25.65 -21.02
N ALA A 411 17.26 25.31 -20.30
CA ALA A 411 18.62 25.36 -20.81
C ALA A 411 18.85 24.35 -21.96
N PHE A 412 18.23 23.18 -21.88
CA PHE A 412 18.31 22.19 -22.96
C PHE A 412 17.57 22.62 -24.22
N PHE A 413 16.45 23.36 -24.10
CA PHE A 413 15.79 24.00 -25.24
C PHE A 413 16.72 24.98 -25.95
N VAL A 414 17.47 25.79 -25.20
CA VAL A 414 18.47 26.71 -25.78
C VAL A 414 19.57 25.92 -26.50
N TYR A 415 20.05 24.82 -25.92
CA TYR A 415 21.05 23.95 -26.56
C TYR A 415 20.54 23.40 -27.90
N CYS A 416 19.31 22.88 -27.94
CA CYS A 416 18.66 22.42 -29.17
C CYS A 416 18.42 23.57 -30.15
N GLY A 417 18.11 24.79 -29.67
CA GLY A 417 17.95 25.98 -30.50
C GLY A 417 19.25 26.39 -31.19
N LYS A 418 20.38 26.36 -30.49
CA LYS A 418 21.71 26.61 -31.09
C LYS A 418 22.10 25.55 -32.12
N ALA A 419 21.67 24.31 -31.97
CA ALA A 419 21.85 23.27 -32.98
C ALA A 419 20.98 23.55 -34.23
N GLU A 420 19.76 24.05 -34.02
CA GLU A 420 18.85 24.47 -35.10
C GLU A 420 19.43 25.66 -35.89
N GLU A 421 19.98 26.69 -35.25
CA GLU A 421 20.68 27.82 -35.90
C GLU A 421 21.84 27.36 -36.78
N ARG A 422 22.54 26.29 -36.35
CA ARG A 422 23.67 25.70 -37.12
C ARG A 422 23.24 24.74 -38.21
N ASN A 423 21.94 24.60 -38.46
CA ASN A 423 21.35 23.66 -39.41
C ASN A 423 21.82 22.23 -39.22
N LEU A 424 21.89 21.77 -37.92
CA LEU A 424 22.21 20.39 -37.59
C LEU A 424 20.96 19.52 -37.58
N HIS A 425 21.11 18.28 -38.03
CA HIS A 425 20.04 17.28 -37.95
C HIS A 425 19.64 17.02 -36.50
N SER A 426 18.34 17.07 -36.19
CA SER A 426 17.82 17.02 -34.81
C SER A 426 18.10 15.74 -34.03
N LEU A 427 18.30 14.60 -34.74
CA LEU A 427 18.59 13.31 -34.11
C LEU A 427 20.10 13.06 -33.93
N VAL A 428 20.92 13.41 -34.95
CA VAL A 428 22.32 12.96 -35.04
C VAL A 428 23.29 14.13 -34.91
N PHE A 429 22.81 15.39 -34.86
CA PHE A 429 23.61 16.62 -34.80
C PHE A 429 24.67 16.74 -35.90
N VAL A 430 24.41 16.12 -37.09
CA VAL A 430 25.25 16.23 -38.29
C VAL A 430 24.78 17.41 -39.14
N PRO A 431 25.67 18.21 -39.72
CA PRO A 431 25.27 19.33 -40.59
C PRO A 431 24.51 18.82 -41.81
N LEU A 432 23.32 19.38 -42.02
CA LEU A 432 22.48 19.09 -43.17
C LEU A 432 23.09 19.78 -44.42
N ARG A 433 23.40 19.02 -45.46
CA ARG A 433 23.89 19.56 -46.74
C ARG A 433 22.70 19.94 -47.62
N ASN A 434 22.75 21.15 -48.16
CA ASN A 434 21.82 21.54 -49.20
C ASN A 434 22.04 20.64 -50.44
N PHE A 435 20.94 20.19 -51.04
CA PHE A 435 20.96 19.33 -52.23
C PHE A 435 21.60 20.07 -53.42
N SER A 436 22.84 19.75 -53.72
CA SER A 436 23.43 19.98 -55.04
C SER A 436 23.43 18.65 -55.79
N SER A 437 22.91 18.64 -57.00
CA SER A 437 22.42 17.52 -57.80
C SER A 437 23.46 16.57 -58.38
N THR A 438 24.49 16.15 -57.62
CA THR A 438 25.44 15.16 -58.15
C THR A 438 26.05 14.33 -57.01
N GLY A 439 25.68 13.06 -56.90
CA GLY A 439 26.44 12.07 -56.13
C GLY A 439 25.63 10.99 -55.44
N THR A 440 25.87 9.76 -55.88
CA THR A 440 25.64 8.44 -55.31
C THR A 440 24.58 8.26 -54.19
N LYS A 441 23.53 7.56 -54.57
CA LYS A 441 22.37 7.17 -53.76
C LYS A 441 22.76 6.12 -52.74
N SER A 442 23.17 6.50 -51.53
CA SER A 442 23.16 5.58 -50.39
C SER A 442 21.83 5.71 -49.65
N PHE A 443 21.12 4.61 -49.46
CA PHE A 443 19.79 4.56 -48.79
C PHE A 443 19.80 5.20 -47.40
N LEU A 444 20.89 5.06 -46.67
CA LEU A 444 21.08 5.67 -45.35
C LEU A 444 21.27 7.19 -45.42
N ASN A 445 21.95 7.72 -46.47
CA ASN A 445 22.08 9.17 -46.66
C ASN A 445 20.75 9.84 -47.03
N ASN A 446 19.84 9.15 -47.73
CA ASN A 446 18.53 9.69 -48.05
C ASN A 446 17.59 9.79 -46.84
N ILE A 447 17.73 8.90 -45.84
CA ILE A 447 16.88 8.93 -44.65
C ILE A 447 17.37 9.99 -43.65
N PHE A 448 18.70 10.19 -43.53
CA PHE A 448 19.27 11.03 -42.45
C PHE A 448 19.75 12.42 -42.91
N CYS A 449 19.91 12.71 -44.17
CA CYS A 449 20.55 13.94 -44.64
C CYS A 449 19.70 14.80 -45.59
N TYR A 450 18.41 14.50 -45.79
CA TYR A 450 17.58 15.21 -46.72
C TYR A 450 16.85 16.39 -46.08
N VAL A 451 17.23 17.61 -46.41
CA VAL A 451 16.39 18.82 -46.24
C VAL A 451 15.52 18.97 -47.45
N GLN A 452 14.23 18.84 -47.29
CA GLN A 452 13.29 19.23 -48.33
C GLN A 452 13.41 20.76 -48.56
N PRO A 453 13.65 21.27 -49.80
CA PRO A 453 13.68 22.68 -50.02
C PRO A 453 12.38 23.30 -49.56
N GLU A 454 12.44 24.48 -48.97
CA GLU A 454 11.29 25.25 -48.50
C GLU A 454 10.34 25.48 -49.69
N SER A 455 9.39 24.57 -49.88
CA SER A 455 8.28 24.81 -50.80
C SER A 455 7.41 25.88 -50.15
N THR A 456 7.28 27.01 -50.80
CA THR A 456 6.39 28.14 -50.51
C THR A 456 4.91 27.74 -50.44
N ASP A 457 4.61 26.46 -50.62
CA ASP A 457 3.27 25.94 -50.59
C ASP A 457 2.91 25.44 -49.16
N LYS A 458 1.89 26.05 -48.59
CA LYS A 458 1.26 25.73 -47.31
C LYS A 458 0.73 24.27 -47.19
N ASN A 459 0.95 23.42 -48.19
CA ASN A 459 0.28 22.11 -48.37
C ASN A 459 1.13 20.88 -48.03
N THR A 460 2.37 21.00 -47.52
CA THR A 460 3.19 19.84 -47.13
C THR A 460 3.29 19.62 -45.61
N ARG A 461 2.28 20.01 -44.87
CA ARG A 461 2.07 19.46 -43.56
C ARG A 461 1.74 17.98 -43.72
N CYS A 462 2.22 17.11 -42.81
CA CYS A 462 1.78 15.70 -42.78
C CYS A 462 0.26 15.64 -42.96
N TRP A 463 -0.13 15.47 -44.24
CA TRP A 463 -1.51 15.61 -44.72
C TRP A 463 -2.49 14.75 -43.91
N PHE A 464 -2.04 13.58 -43.47
CA PHE A 464 -2.91 12.64 -42.75
C PHE A 464 -3.26 13.12 -41.35
N VAL A 465 -2.30 13.60 -40.55
CA VAL A 465 -2.54 13.97 -39.12
C VAL A 465 -3.15 15.36 -39.00
N SER A 466 -2.70 16.33 -39.82
CA SER A 466 -3.19 17.70 -39.74
C SER A 466 -4.62 17.82 -40.30
N ASN A 467 -4.89 17.18 -41.45
CA ASN A 467 -6.19 17.25 -42.09
C ASN A 467 -7.26 16.47 -41.32
N THR A 468 -6.91 15.31 -40.75
CA THR A 468 -7.82 14.52 -39.91
C THR A 468 -8.18 15.28 -38.65
N TRP A 469 -7.20 15.95 -38.01
CA TRP A 469 -7.42 16.72 -36.80
C TRP A 469 -8.21 18.00 -37.03
N GLU A 470 -7.92 18.73 -38.11
CA GLU A 470 -8.70 19.93 -38.52
C GLU A 470 -10.15 19.55 -38.88
N ASN A 471 -10.35 18.47 -39.63
CA ASN A 471 -11.69 17.98 -39.98
C ASN A 471 -12.44 17.48 -38.71
N PHE A 472 -11.76 16.81 -37.78
CA PHE A 472 -12.34 16.40 -36.52
C PHE A 472 -12.80 17.60 -35.68
N ILE A 473 -11.96 18.63 -35.55
CA ILE A 473 -12.31 19.84 -34.81
C ILE A 473 -13.47 20.58 -35.51
N GLN A 474 -13.45 20.72 -36.85
CA GLN A 474 -14.54 21.32 -37.59
C GLN A 474 -15.85 20.55 -37.40
N THR A 475 -15.79 19.23 -37.41
CA THR A 475 -16.96 18.37 -37.16
C THR A 475 -17.49 18.57 -35.73
N LEU A 476 -16.61 18.63 -34.70
CA LEU A 476 -16.99 18.89 -33.32
C LEU A 476 -17.64 20.27 -33.10
N THR A 477 -17.31 21.26 -33.94
CA THR A 477 -17.90 22.60 -33.82
C THR A 477 -19.31 22.69 -34.40
N THR A 478 -19.77 21.69 -35.15
CA THR A 478 -21.13 21.67 -35.72
C THR A 478 -22.19 21.56 -34.60
N LYS A 479 -23.37 22.14 -34.80
CA LYS A 479 -24.46 22.11 -33.82
C LYS A 479 -24.91 20.68 -33.47
N ILE A 480 -24.92 19.80 -34.49
CA ILE A 480 -25.32 18.39 -34.32
C ILE A 480 -24.29 17.63 -33.46
N ALA A 481 -23.00 17.81 -33.72
CA ALA A 481 -21.95 17.16 -32.92
C ALA A 481 -21.95 17.66 -31.48
N LYS A 482 -22.15 18.95 -31.23
CA LYS A 482 -22.30 19.50 -29.87
C LYS A 482 -23.46 18.87 -29.11
N LEU A 483 -24.64 18.73 -29.78
CA LEU A 483 -25.79 18.05 -29.19
C LEU A 483 -25.47 16.59 -28.87
N PHE A 484 -24.81 15.88 -29.79
CA PHE A 484 -24.39 14.49 -29.60
C PHE A 484 -23.44 14.32 -28.42
N VAL A 485 -22.43 15.20 -28.30
CA VAL A 485 -21.49 15.19 -27.17
C VAL A 485 -22.20 15.44 -25.83
N ILE A 486 -23.17 16.36 -25.79
CA ILE A 486 -23.97 16.63 -24.59
C ILE A 486 -24.81 15.40 -24.21
N ILE A 487 -25.46 14.74 -25.18
CA ILE A 487 -26.24 13.52 -24.91
C ILE A 487 -25.34 12.40 -24.39
N LEU A 488 -24.19 12.19 -25.04
CA LEU A 488 -23.19 11.19 -24.61
C LEU A 488 -22.70 11.46 -23.20
N TYR A 489 -22.44 12.73 -22.87
CA TYR A 489 -22.03 13.13 -21.52
C TYR A 489 -23.12 12.87 -20.47
N LEU A 490 -24.38 13.18 -20.79
CA LEU A 490 -25.51 12.91 -19.90
C LEU A 490 -25.72 11.41 -19.68
N LEU A 491 -25.59 10.60 -20.73
CA LEU A 491 -25.61 9.14 -20.61
C LEU A 491 -24.46 8.63 -19.72
N TYR A 492 -23.24 9.12 -19.96
CA TYR A 492 -22.09 8.80 -19.12
C TYR A 492 -22.34 9.17 -17.64
N LEU A 493 -22.86 10.38 -17.39
CA LEU A 493 -23.20 10.84 -16.05
C LEU A 493 -24.26 9.94 -15.38
N GLY A 494 -25.29 9.55 -16.13
CA GLY A 494 -26.30 8.61 -15.66
C GLY A 494 -25.71 7.25 -15.26
N PHE A 495 -24.83 6.69 -16.09
CA PHE A 495 -24.11 5.44 -15.76
C PHE A 495 -23.16 5.61 -14.57
N ALA A 496 -22.48 6.76 -14.47
CA ALA A 496 -21.60 7.04 -13.34
C ALA A 496 -22.37 7.12 -12.01
N ILE A 497 -23.49 7.83 -12.00
CA ILE A 497 -24.38 7.90 -10.82
C ILE A 497 -24.92 6.50 -10.46
N TRP A 498 -25.39 5.75 -11.44
CA TRP A 498 -25.82 4.38 -11.23
C TRP A 498 -24.68 3.49 -10.66
N GLY A 499 -23.45 3.64 -11.18
CA GLY A 499 -22.27 2.95 -10.66
C GLY A 499 -21.97 3.29 -9.20
N ILE A 500 -22.13 4.57 -8.82
CA ILE A 500 -21.95 5.01 -7.42
C ILE A 500 -22.96 4.32 -6.48
N THR A 501 -24.21 4.14 -6.91
CA THR A 501 -25.21 3.44 -6.08
C THR A 501 -24.91 1.95 -5.87
N LYS A 502 -24.05 1.36 -6.71
CA LYS A 502 -23.59 -0.04 -6.60
C LYS A 502 -22.28 -0.19 -5.81
N LEU A 503 -21.64 0.92 -5.44
CA LEU A 503 -20.45 0.89 -4.60
C LEU A 503 -20.78 0.29 -3.24
N SER A 504 -20.14 -0.81 -2.90
CA SER A 504 -20.20 -1.40 -1.57
C SER A 504 -18.82 -1.20 -0.89
N PHE A 505 -18.83 -0.62 0.29
CA PHE A 505 -17.64 -0.57 1.13
C PHE A 505 -17.41 -1.96 1.71
N ARG A 506 -16.40 -2.65 1.22
CA ARG A 506 -15.97 -3.94 1.75
C ARG A 506 -14.58 -3.79 2.32
N THR A 507 -14.42 -4.16 3.57
CA THR A 507 -13.13 -4.27 4.28
C THR A 507 -12.60 -5.70 4.25
N ASP A 508 -12.93 -6.47 3.22
CA ASP A 508 -12.49 -7.86 3.10
C ASP A 508 -10.95 -7.92 3.01
N ILE A 509 -10.35 -8.55 4.00
CA ILE A 509 -8.89 -8.77 4.10
C ILE A 509 -8.37 -9.52 2.85
N ASN A 510 -9.21 -10.34 2.24
CA ASN A 510 -8.90 -11.09 1.02
C ASN A 510 -8.54 -10.20 -0.18
N LEU A 511 -9.00 -8.95 -0.24
CA LEU A 511 -8.68 -8.01 -1.32
C LEU A 511 -7.18 -7.62 -1.34
N ASN A 512 -6.50 -7.74 -0.20
CA ASN A 512 -5.08 -7.42 -0.06
C ASN A 512 -4.16 -8.64 -0.21
N VAL A 513 -4.71 -9.79 -0.61
CA VAL A 513 -3.97 -11.04 -0.72
C VAL A 513 -3.92 -11.48 -2.18
N ILE A 514 -2.74 -11.85 -2.65
CA ILE A 514 -2.57 -12.38 -4.01
C ILE A 514 -3.33 -13.69 -4.13
N GLY A 515 -4.20 -13.78 -5.14
CA GLY A 515 -4.96 -15.01 -5.43
C GLY A 515 -4.03 -16.21 -5.63
N GLY A 516 -4.40 -17.36 -5.05
CA GLY A 516 -3.59 -18.59 -5.11
C GLY A 516 -2.46 -18.68 -4.07
N SER A 517 -2.26 -17.64 -3.22
CA SER A 517 -1.31 -17.73 -2.11
C SER A 517 -1.85 -18.65 -0.99
N TYR A 518 -0.94 -19.21 -0.16
CA TYR A 518 -1.32 -20.01 1.01
C TYR A 518 -2.28 -19.27 1.95
N ARG A 519 -2.13 -17.96 2.01
CA ARG A 519 -2.93 -17.08 2.83
C ARG A 519 -4.36 -16.94 2.32
N HIS A 520 -4.55 -16.88 1.00
CA HIS A 520 -5.89 -16.82 0.40
C HIS A 520 -6.71 -18.05 0.84
N TYR A 521 -6.12 -19.24 0.77
CA TYR A 521 -6.77 -20.48 1.22
C TYR A 521 -7.10 -20.46 2.73
N TYR A 522 -6.17 -19.93 3.56
CA TYR A 522 -6.45 -19.78 5.00
C TYR A 522 -7.65 -18.88 5.28
N TYR A 523 -7.72 -17.72 4.64
CA TYR A 523 -8.85 -16.79 4.83
C TYR A 523 -10.18 -17.33 4.28
N GLU A 524 -10.17 -18.08 3.19
CA GLU A 524 -11.38 -18.74 2.71
C GLU A 524 -11.94 -19.70 3.77
N LEU A 525 -11.09 -20.55 4.36
CA LEU A 525 -11.52 -21.45 5.42
C LEU A 525 -11.93 -20.70 6.69
N GLN A 526 -11.21 -19.65 7.05
CA GLN A 526 -11.57 -18.79 8.19
C GLN A 526 -12.95 -18.15 7.97
N LYS A 527 -13.22 -17.63 6.80
CA LYS A 527 -14.52 -17.05 6.45
C LYS A 527 -15.62 -18.11 6.44
N GLN A 528 -15.32 -19.30 5.95
CA GLN A 528 -16.32 -20.39 5.84
C GLN A 528 -16.71 -20.95 7.21
N TYR A 529 -15.76 -21.13 8.14
CA TYR A 529 -15.98 -21.90 9.36
C TYR A 529 -15.93 -21.10 10.66
N TYR A 530 -15.32 -19.90 10.66
CA TYR A 530 -15.11 -19.08 11.86
C TYR A 530 -15.73 -17.69 11.78
N TYR A 531 -16.57 -17.44 10.75
CA TYR A 531 -17.17 -16.11 10.54
C TYR A 531 -18.13 -15.69 11.67
N GLN A 532 -18.81 -16.64 12.28
CA GLN A 532 -19.83 -16.39 13.29
C GLN A 532 -19.30 -15.67 14.55
N TYR A 533 -18.03 -15.95 14.93
CA TYR A 533 -17.38 -15.40 16.12
C TYR A 533 -16.04 -14.75 15.76
N GLN A 534 -16.07 -13.85 14.81
CA GLN A 534 -14.84 -13.29 14.21
C GLN A 534 -14.19 -12.20 15.06
N HIS A 535 -14.98 -11.46 15.84
CA HIS A 535 -14.54 -10.30 16.57
C HIS A 535 -14.73 -10.49 18.07
N ARG A 536 -13.69 -10.17 18.84
CA ARG A 536 -13.75 -10.09 20.27
C ARG A 536 -13.88 -8.63 20.70
N LEU A 537 -14.90 -8.32 21.50
CA LEU A 537 -15.10 -7.01 22.09
C LEU A 537 -14.54 -7.04 23.53
N GLN A 538 -13.81 -6.00 23.91
CA GLN A 538 -13.32 -5.80 25.26
C GLN A 538 -13.94 -4.55 25.84
N PHE A 539 -14.65 -4.69 26.96
CA PHE A 539 -15.19 -3.59 27.73
C PHE A 539 -14.32 -3.34 28.95
N ILE A 540 -13.90 -2.10 29.13
CA ILE A 540 -12.97 -1.73 30.19
C ILE A 540 -13.57 -0.60 31.01
N ILE A 541 -13.66 -0.82 32.30
CA ILE A 541 -14.10 0.17 33.27
C ILE A 541 -12.88 1.00 33.66
N LEU A 542 -12.90 2.30 33.36
CA LEU A 542 -11.77 3.22 33.60
C LEU A 542 -11.76 3.80 35.00
N GLU A 543 -12.90 3.79 35.67
CA GLU A 543 -13.02 4.28 37.04
C GLU A 543 -12.45 3.28 38.04
N LYS A 544 -11.82 3.81 39.09
CA LYS A 544 -11.40 2.98 40.21
C LYS A 544 -12.62 2.64 41.05
N LEU A 545 -13.09 1.42 40.96
CA LEU A 545 -14.23 0.92 41.70
C LEU A 545 -13.76 0.05 42.87
N ASP A 546 -14.47 0.12 43.99
CA ASP A 546 -14.28 -0.86 45.09
C ASP A 546 -15.10 -2.11 44.80
N TYR A 547 -14.45 -3.12 44.20
CA TYR A 547 -15.09 -4.38 43.86
C TYR A 547 -15.41 -5.27 45.07
N ALA A 548 -15.04 -4.89 46.29
CA ALA A 548 -15.48 -5.57 47.48
C ALA A 548 -16.91 -5.16 47.91
N ASP A 549 -17.37 -3.99 47.48
CA ASP A 549 -18.73 -3.49 47.75
C ASP A 549 -19.78 -4.25 46.90
N PRO A 550 -20.76 -4.90 47.54
CA PRO A 550 -21.84 -5.62 46.87
C PRO A 550 -22.65 -4.75 45.90
N LEU A 551 -22.81 -3.44 46.21
CA LEU A 551 -23.56 -2.51 45.33
C LEU A 551 -22.77 -2.26 44.04
N VAL A 552 -21.46 -2.14 44.08
CA VAL A 552 -20.59 -2.03 42.92
C VAL A 552 -20.64 -3.32 42.09
N GLN A 553 -20.59 -4.47 42.72
CA GLN A 553 -20.70 -5.77 42.05
C GLN A 553 -22.04 -5.88 41.29
N GLN A 554 -23.12 -5.50 41.93
CA GLN A 554 -24.46 -5.51 41.30
C GLN A 554 -24.49 -4.56 40.09
N LYS A 555 -24.00 -3.33 40.22
CA LYS A 555 -23.99 -2.34 39.14
C LYS A 555 -23.14 -2.80 37.94
N VAL A 556 -22.00 -3.44 38.17
CA VAL A 556 -21.18 -4.04 37.12
C VAL A 556 -21.93 -5.17 36.44
N GLU A 557 -22.62 -6.04 37.20
CA GLU A 557 -23.40 -7.13 36.66
C GLU A 557 -24.58 -6.65 35.82
N GLU A 558 -25.33 -5.62 36.26
CA GLU A 558 -26.43 -5.02 35.49
C GLU A 558 -25.91 -4.41 34.19
N THR A 559 -24.75 -3.74 34.22
CA THR A 559 -24.11 -3.21 32.99
C THR A 559 -23.75 -4.34 32.03
N MET A 560 -23.21 -5.45 32.53
CA MET A 560 -22.88 -6.62 31.72
C MET A 560 -24.12 -7.25 31.09
N GLN A 561 -25.18 -7.43 31.89
CA GLN A 561 -26.46 -7.99 31.39
C GLN A 561 -27.08 -7.10 30.31
N THR A 562 -26.97 -5.76 30.45
CA THR A 562 -27.40 -4.81 29.42
C THR A 562 -26.63 -4.98 28.12
N LEU A 563 -25.30 -5.16 28.19
CA LEU A 563 -24.46 -5.43 27.01
C LEU A 563 -24.79 -6.78 26.38
N GLU A 564 -24.99 -7.82 27.20
CA GLU A 564 -25.32 -9.18 26.75
C GLU A 564 -26.71 -9.29 26.11
N SER A 565 -27.60 -8.34 26.39
CA SER A 565 -28.93 -8.27 25.77
C SER A 565 -28.90 -7.72 24.34
N ASP A 566 -27.78 -7.11 23.89
CA ASP A 566 -27.64 -6.63 22.52
C ASP A 566 -27.51 -7.81 21.55
N PRO A 567 -28.32 -7.85 20.48
CA PRO A 567 -28.32 -8.96 19.51
C PRO A 567 -26.99 -9.10 18.72
N LEU A 568 -26.13 -8.07 18.74
CA LEU A 568 -24.81 -8.12 18.11
C LEU A 568 -23.73 -8.72 19.01
N ILE A 569 -24.01 -8.90 20.31
CA ILE A 569 -23.08 -9.46 21.30
C ILE A 569 -23.50 -10.89 21.60
N GLY A 570 -22.53 -11.80 21.62
CA GLY A 570 -22.80 -13.17 22.08
C GLY A 570 -23.25 -13.15 23.55
N GLY A 571 -24.37 -13.77 23.86
CA GLY A 571 -24.97 -13.73 25.21
C GLY A 571 -24.06 -14.14 26.34
N SER A 572 -24.60 -14.28 27.56
CA SER A 572 -23.85 -14.51 28.82
C SER A 572 -22.89 -15.71 28.79
N LEU A 573 -23.15 -16.70 27.93
CA LEU A 573 -22.27 -17.86 27.73
C LEU A 573 -20.93 -17.50 27.12
N MET A 574 -20.91 -16.48 26.23
CA MET A 574 -19.70 -16.03 25.52
C MET A 574 -18.93 -14.93 26.27
N THR A 575 -19.49 -14.41 27.35
CA THR A 575 -18.89 -13.31 28.11
C THR A 575 -17.89 -13.81 29.15
N GLU A 576 -16.64 -13.37 29.02
CA GLU A 576 -15.61 -13.57 30.04
C GLU A 576 -15.59 -12.39 31.00
N SER A 577 -15.93 -12.61 32.26
CA SER A 577 -15.79 -11.63 33.34
C SER A 577 -14.91 -12.18 34.46
N TRP A 578 -13.85 -11.43 34.77
CA TRP A 578 -13.00 -11.78 35.89
C TRP A 578 -13.78 -11.73 37.22
N LEU A 579 -14.68 -10.76 37.37
CA LEU A 579 -15.49 -10.61 38.58
C LEU A 579 -16.45 -11.79 38.76
N ARG A 580 -17.18 -12.20 37.70
CA ARG A 580 -18.03 -13.39 37.73
C ARG A 580 -17.21 -14.64 38.07
N SER A 581 -16.01 -14.78 37.49
CA SER A 581 -15.13 -15.93 37.76
C SER A 581 -14.63 -15.92 39.19
N TYR A 582 -14.28 -14.77 39.72
CA TYR A 582 -13.83 -14.61 41.10
C TYR A 582 -14.97 -14.93 42.11
N LEU A 583 -16.14 -14.37 41.90
CA LEU A 583 -17.29 -14.62 42.79
C LEU A 583 -17.72 -16.10 42.79
N ARG A 584 -17.67 -16.77 41.64
CA ARG A 584 -17.89 -18.24 41.59
C ARG A 584 -16.83 -19.00 42.34
N PHE A 585 -15.54 -18.64 42.16
CA PHE A 585 -14.45 -19.28 42.89
C PHE A 585 -14.62 -19.14 44.41
N VAL A 586 -15.03 -17.97 44.89
CA VAL A 586 -15.30 -17.71 46.31
C VAL A 586 -16.49 -18.52 46.81
N SER A 587 -17.58 -18.64 46.02
CA SER A 587 -18.76 -19.42 46.38
C SER A 587 -18.49 -20.93 46.41
N ASP A 588 -17.75 -21.48 45.45
CA ASP A 588 -17.46 -22.91 45.32
C ASP A 588 -16.51 -23.42 46.41
N LYS A 589 -15.57 -22.62 46.82
CA LYS A 589 -14.53 -23.06 47.77
C LYS A 589 -14.96 -22.96 49.23
N ARG A 590 -16.14 -22.73 49.68
CA ARG A 590 -16.45 -22.67 51.13
C ARG A 590 -15.28 -22.17 51.99
N ILE A 591 -14.43 -21.32 51.45
CA ILE A 591 -13.28 -20.78 52.16
C ILE A 591 -13.78 -19.62 52.98
N SER A 592 -13.93 -19.93 54.26
CA SER A 592 -14.06 -19.04 55.39
C SER A 592 -13.33 -17.71 55.17
N TYR A 593 -14.01 -16.64 55.31
CA TYR A 593 -13.81 -15.23 55.66
C TYR A 593 -12.38 -14.62 55.79
N CYS A 594 -11.32 -15.34 55.59
CA CYS A 594 -9.96 -14.84 55.86
C CYS A 594 -9.26 -14.08 54.70
N PHE A 595 -9.79 -14.16 53.47
CA PHE A 595 -9.10 -13.58 52.29
C PHE A 595 -9.65 -12.25 51.77
N LEU A 596 -10.75 -11.76 52.30
CA LEU A 596 -11.38 -10.50 51.88
C LEU A 596 -10.69 -9.22 52.43
N ARG A 597 -9.63 -9.35 53.21
CA ARG A 597 -8.90 -8.20 53.80
C ARG A 597 -7.53 -7.91 53.16
N ILE A 598 -7.13 -8.59 52.11
CA ILE A 598 -5.77 -8.47 51.53
C ILE A 598 -5.78 -8.01 50.05
N ILE A 599 -6.85 -7.45 49.57
CA ILE A 599 -6.80 -6.78 48.24
C ILE A 599 -7.23 -5.32 48.40
#